data_0a1c3f711df0bb1f8f1884f4208af2f3
#
_entry.id   0a1c3f711df0bb1f8f1884f4208af2f3
#
_cell.length_a   1.000
_cell.length_b   1.000
_cell.length_c   1.000
_cell.angle_alpha   90.00
_cell.angle_beta   90.00
_cell.angle_gamma   90.00
#
_symmetry.space_group_name_H-M   'P 1'
#
loop_
_entity.id
_entity.type
_entity.pdbx_description
1 polymer ?
#
loop_
_entity_poly.entity_id
_entity_poly.type
_entity_poly.pdbx_seq_one_letter_code
_entity_poly.pdbx_strand_id
1 'polypeptide(L)'
;MKSRISILIILFVALFGIENAKAWAGFGHGSIAYVAEQHLTPHAKSEVRRYLNHTLPFYASWMDHWRAVPPFHPTNSWHGFSATIDGKVDWAKGDGKAMGQVKMILETMGRGKYRNLPDSLVRHNLLILVHALPDMHCPVHVGYSKKDYPQYRYSLRRKGKPYKMHAFWDAAAGFQRKGWTFEKYASVVDNITPKQAKKIVKRGDLEYWGKDIVKQGHRAYAITPANKDITKLTPTEKAEVLTLVDEMAMKAAYRLAYVLNTIFE
;
A
#
# COMPACT_ATOMS: atom_id res chain seq x y z
N MET A 1 -2.77 -48.69 18.37
CA MET A 1 -3.43 -47.37 18.49
C MET A 1 -2.55 -46.29 17.86
N LYS A 2 -2.52 -46.19 16.56
CA LYS A 2 -1.83 -45.12 15.81
C LYS A 2 -2.75 -44.70 14.69
N SER A 3 -2.84 -43.42 14.43
CA SER A 3 -3.56 -42.82 13.28
C SER A 3 -5.03 -42.45 13.48
N ARG A 4 -5.29 -41.34 14.18
CA ARG A 4 -6.54 -40.56 14.04
C ARG A 4 -6.36 -39.04 14.23
N ILE A 5 -5.11 -38.53 14.22
CA ILE A 5 -4.84 -37.07 14.47
C ILE A 5 -4.55 -36.30 13.19
N SER A 6 -4.30 -36.96 12.06
CA SER A 6 -3.82 -36.28 10.85
C SER A 6 -4.91 -35.75 9.90
N ILE A 7 -6.19 -35.98 10.15
CA ILE A 7 -7.29 -35.58 9.24
C ILE A 7 -7.98 -34.27 9.65
N LEU A 8 -7.77 -33.81 10.89
CA LEU A 8 -8.48 -32.61 11.41
C LEU A 8 -7.84 -31.25 11.06
N ILE A 9 -6.65 -31.27 10.49
CA ILE A 9 -5.94 -30.00 10.16
C ILE A 9 -6.26 -29.50 8.73
N ILE A 10 -6.75 -30.36 7.83
CA ILE A 10 -7.01 -30.01 6.42
C ILE A 10 -8.40 -29.43 6.19
N LEU A 11 -9.35 -29.63 7.10
CA LEU A 11 -10.74 -29.13 6.93
C LEU A 11 -10.99 -27.73 7.47
N PHE A 12 -10.01 -27.06 8.12
CA PHE A 12 -10.20 -25.73 8.71
C PHE A 12 -9.83 -24.56 7.78
N VAL A 13 -9.28 -24.84 6.61
CA VAL A 13 -8.85 -23.79 5.65
C VAL A 13 -9.95 -23.41 4.64
N ALA A 14 -11.07 -24.14 4.58
CA ALA A 14 -12.07 -23.99 3.53
C ALA A 14 -13.32 -23.17 3.91
N LEU A 15 -13.42 -22.59 5.13
CA LEU A 15 -14.68 -21.97 5.61
C LEU A 15 -14.60 -20.49 5.98
N PHE A 16 -13.50 -19.79 5.69
CA PHE A 16 -13.45 -18.34 5.85
C PHE A 16 -13.21 -17.64 4.52
N GLY A 17 -14.18 -17.75 3.63
CA GLY A 17 -14.35 -16.80 2.53
C GLY A 17 -14.86 -15.45 3.03
N ILE A 18 -14.23 -14.87 4.06
CA ILE A 18 -14.38 -13.46 4.37
C ILE A 18 -13.39 -12.75 3.42
N GLU A 19 -13.90 -12.21 2.32
CA GLU A 19 -13.19 -11.18 1.55
C GLU A 19 -12.97 -9.98 2.51
N ASN A 20 -11.94 -10.08 3.36
CA ASN A 20 -11.42 -8.91 4.06
C ASN A 20 -10.90 -7.97 2.99
N ALA A 21 -11.48 -6.78 2.90
CA ALA A 21 -10.94 -5.70 2.11
C ALA A 21 -9.47 -5.51 2.48
N LYS A 22 -8.58 -5.91 1.56
CA LYS A 22 -7.13 -5.78 1.70
C LYS A 22 -6.74 -4.54 0.94
N ALA A 23 -6.08 -3.62 1.60
CA ALA A 23 -5.48 -2.46 0.96
C ALA A 23 -4.68 -2.91 -0.27
N TRP A 24 -4.82 -2.18 -1.38
CA TRP A 24 -4.24 -2.57 -2.68
C TRP A 24 -4.34 -4.07 -2.96
N ALA A 25 -5.44 -4.76 -2.74
CA ALA A 25 -5.55 -6.22 -2.85
C ALA A 25 -4.26 -6.89 -3.42
N GLY A 26 -3.93 -8.10 -3.15
CA GLY A 26 -2.61 -8.70 -3.43
C GLY A 26 -2.00 -8.38 -4.80
N PHE A 27 -2.83 -8.17 -5.85
CA PHE A 27 -2.38 -7.74 -7.17
C PHE A 27 -1.78 -6.33 -7.17
N GLY A 28 -2.41 -5.36 -6.51
CA GLY A 28 -1.90 -3.99 -6.44
C GLY A 28 -0.59 -3.89 -5.67
N HIS A 29 -0.52 -4.48 -4.46
CA HIS A 29 0.71 -4.55 -3.68
C HIS A 29 1.84 -5.24 -4.44
N GLY A 30 1.58 -6.40 -5.03
CA GLY A 30 2.57 -7.15 -5.80
C GLY A 30 3.09 -6.36 -7.00
N SER A 31 2.19 -5.67 -7.72
CA SER A 31 2.58 -4.85 -8.87
C SER A 31 3.44 -3.64 -8.48
N ILE A 32 3.07 -2.92 -7.41
CA ILE A 32 3.86 -1.80 -6.88
C ILE A 32 5.25 -2.27 -6.45
N ALA A 33 5.31 -3.37 -5.71
CA ALA A 33 6.57 -3.96 -5.26
C ALA A 33 7.43 -4.46 -6.44
N TYR A 34 6.81 -5.02 -7.48
CA TYR A 34 7.49 -5.43 -8.70
C TYR A 34 8.16 -4.24 -9.39
N VAL A 35 7.42 -3.15 -9.63
CA VAL A 35 7.99 -1.93 -10.24
C VAL A 35 9.11 -1.35 -9.36
N ALA A 36 8.90 -1.25 -8.04
CA ALA A 36 9.92 -0.76 -7.12
C ALA A 36 11.22 -1.58 -7.22
N GLU A 37 11.13 -2.91 -7.30
CA GLU A 37 12.30 -3.79 -7.41
C GLU A 37 13.10 -3.57 -8.71
N GLN A 38 12.46 -3.13 -9.82
CA GLN A 38 13.16 -2.80 -11.07
C GLN A 38 13.97 -1.51 -10.95
N HIS A 39 13.62 -0.61 -10.03
CA HIS A 39 14.28 0.68 -9.81
C HIS A 39 15.28 0.67 -8.64
N LEU A 40 15.58 -0.51 -8.07
CA LEU A 40 16.65 -0.63 -7.08
C LEU A 40 18.02 -0.54 -7.73
N THR A 41 18.96 0.13 -7.05
CA THR A 41 20.38 0.04 -7.41
C THR A 41 20.85 -1.42 -7.29
N PRO A 42 21.90 -1.84 -8.01
CA PRO A 42 22.42 -3.21 -7.87
C PRO A 42 22.75 -3.57 -6.42
N HIS A 43 23.31 -2.63 -5.64
CA HIS A 43 23.61 -2.84 -4.24
C HIS A 43 22.36 -2.98 -3.39
N ALA A 44 21.40 -2.06 -3.50
CA ALA A 44 20.13 -2.15 -2.77
C ALA A 44 19.37 -3.45 -3.09
N LYS A 45 19.37 -3.87 -4.36
CA LYS A 45 18.74 -5.13 -4.79
C LYS A 45 19.41 -6.35 -4.14
N SER A 46 20.74 -6.36 -4.06
CA SER A 46 21.51 -7.41 -3.39
C SER A 46 21.20 -7.47 -1.89
N GLU A 47 21.21 -6.32 -1.21
CA GLU A 47 20.93 -6.26 0.23
C GLU A 47 19.48 -6.65 0.56
N VAL A 48 18.50 -6.16 -0.20
CA VAL A 48 17.10 -6.58 -0.06
C VAL A 48 16.99 -8.10 -0.17
N ARG A 49 17.65 -8.70 -1.18
CA ARG A 49 17.67 -10.16 -1.37
C ARG A 49 18.33 -10.88 -0.20
N ARG A 50 19.42 -10.34 0.33
CA ARG A 50 20.13 -10.89 1.49
C ARG A 50 19.23 -10.98 2.73
N TYR A 51 18.49 -9.91 3.02
CA TYR A 51 17.62 -9.87 4.22
C TYR A 51 16.30 -10.61 4.03
N LEU A 52 15.68 -10.54 2.84
CA LEU A 52 14.34 -11.10 2.62
C LEU A 52 14.35 -12.53 2.05
N ASN A 53 15.44 -12.98 1.42
CA ASN A 53 15.56 -14.28 0.75
C ASN A 53 14.60 -14.50 -0.43
N HIS A 54 13.79 -13.50 -0.78
CA HIS A 54 12.81 -13.56 -1.88
C HIS A 54 12.61 -12.18 -2.51
N THR A 55 11.81 -12.10 -3.58
CA THR A 55 11.48 -10.84 -4.26
C THR A 55 10.56 -9.96 -3.40
N LEU A 56 10.53 -8.65 -3.67
CA LEU A 56 9.61 -7.74 -2.99
C LEU A 56 8.13 -8.11 -3.18
N PRO A 57 7.67 -8.50 -4.39
CA PRO A 57 6.28 -8.95 -4.61
C PRO A 57 5.84 -10.10 -3.71
N PHE A 58 6.76 -11.03 -3.38
CA PHE A 58 6.44 -12.15 -2.49
C PHE A 58 5.99 -11.69 -1.10
N TYR A 59 6.56 -10.60 -0.60
CA TYR A 59 6.24 -10.05 0.72
C TYR A 59 5.24 -8.91 0.71
N ALA A 60 4.80 -8.47 -0.46
CA ALA A 60 4.00 -7.26 -0.62
C ALA A 60 2.70 -7.23 0.20
N SER A 61 2.08 -8.39 0.44
CA SER A 61 0.86 -8.53 1.28
C SER A 61 1.16 -9.06 2.68
N TRP A 62 2.41 -9.05 3.14
CA TRP A 62 2.82 -9.67 4.41
C TRP A 62 2.02 -9.14 5.60
N MET A 63 1.89 -7.83 5.77
CA MET A 63 1.18 -7.23 6.90
C MET A 63 -0.30 -7.63 6.94
N ASP A 64 -0.96 -7.67 5.80
CA ASP A 64 -2.36 -8.10 5.69
C ASP A 64 -2.60 -9.53 6.19
N HIS A 65 -1.64 -10.42 5.93
CA HIS A 65 -1.75 -11.81 6.36
C HIS A 65 -1.49 -11.98 7.86
N TRP A 66 -0.56 -11.19 8.41
CA TRP A 66 -0.07 -11.41 9.77
C TRP A 66 -0.70 -10.49 10.82
N ARG A 67 -1.35 -9.39 10.46
CA ARG A 67 -1.94 -8.42 11.40
C ARG A 67 -2.95 -9.03 12.39
N ALA A 68 -3.57 -10.16 12.08
CA ALA A 68 -4.49 -10.83 12.97
C ALA A 68 -3.79 -11.78 13.97
N VAL A 69 -2.48 -11.97 13.87
CA VAL A 69 -1.68 -12.90 14.67
C VAL A 69 -0.82 -12.11 15.67
N PRO A 70 -0.92 -12.37 17.00
CA PRO A 70 0.04 -11.81 17.96
C PRO A 70 1.45 -12.34 17.65
N PRO A 71 2.52 -11.51 17.68
CA PRO A 71 2.58 -10.15 18.20
C PRO A 71 2.38 -9.04 17.13
N PHE A 72 1.86 -9.35 15.93
CA PHE A 72 1.76 -8.41 14.81
C PHE A 72 0.51 -7.52 14.86
N HIS A 73 -0.35 -7.63 15.88
CA HIS A 73 -1.54 -6.77 16.05
C HIS A 73 -1.25 -5.26 15.95
N PRO A 74 -0.11 -4.72 16.42
CA PRO A 74 0.20 -3.29 16.26
C PRO A 74 0.19 -2.83 14.80
N THR A 75 0.51 -3.71 13.84
CA THR A 75 0.51 -3.38 12.42
C THR A 75 -0.87 -3.01 11.87
N ASN A 76 -1.96 -3.35 12.57
CA ASN A 76 -3.32 -2.96 12.17
C ASN A 76 -3.50 -1.46 11.98
N SER A 77 -2.72 -0.63 12.71
CA SER A 77 -2.79 0.82 12.60
C SER A 77 -1.88 1.40 11.51
N TRP A 78 -1.02 0.59 10.87
CA TRP A 78 0.03 1.04 9.95
C TRP A 78 -0.35 0.96 8.47
N HIS A 79 -1.65 0.82 8.17
CA HIS A 79 -2.17 0.74 6.80
C HIS A 79 -2.56 2.09 6.19
N GLY A 80 -2.44 3.17 6.92
CA GLY A 80 -2.78 4.53 6.47
C GLY A 80 -2.13 5.58 7.35
N PHE A 81 -2.42 6.83 7.12
CA PHE A 81 -1.94 7.94 7.95
C PHE A 81 -3.03 8.95 8.23
N SER A 82 -2.80 9.85 9.20
CA SER A 82 -3.73 10.93 9.52
C SER A 82 -3.22 12.25 8.94
N ALA A 83 -4.12 13.04 8.37
CA ALA A 83 -3.80 14.37 7.86
C ALA A 83 -5.01 15.30 7.97
N THR A 84 -4.74 16.62 7.88
CA THR A 84 -5.75 17.62 7.63
C THR A 84 -6.22 17.58 6.16
N ILE A 85 -7.33 18.24 5.86
CA ILE A 85 -7.87 18.24 4.50
C ILE A 85 -6.98 18.96 3.48
N ASP A 86 -6.15 19.89 3.92
CA ASP A 86 -5.15 20.59 3.12
C ASP A 86 -3.82 19.82 3.01
N GLY A 87 -3.76 18.62 3.60
CA GLY A 87 -2.65 17.68 3.44
C GLY A 87 -1.52 17.84 4.44
N LYS A 88 -1.71 18.58 5.54
CA LYS A 88 -0.73 18.61 6.63
C LYS A 88 -0.79 17.29 7.39
N VAL A 89 0.34 16.57 7.44
CA VAL A 89 0.44 15.28 8.13
C VAL A 89 0.30 15.49 9.64
N ASP A 90 -0.53 14.68 10.28
CA ASP A 90 -0.72 14.68 11.74
C ASP A 90 0.29 13.72 12.38
N TRP A 91 1.48 14.25 12.67
CA TRP A 91 2.56 13.48 13.30
C TRP A 91 2.26 13.11 14.75
N ALA A 92 1.43 13.89 15.47
CA ALA A 92 1.08 13.61 16.86
C ALA A 92 0.24 12.35 17.04
N LYS A 93 -0.54 11.98 16.01
CA LYS A 93 -1.28 10.70 15.93
C LYS A 93 -0.50 9.63 15.18
N GLY A 94 0.78 9.88 14.95
CA GLY A 94 1.57 9.20 13.94
C GLY A 94 2.35 7.99 14.40
N ASP A 95 2.56 7.79 15.69
CA ASP A 95 3.48 6.76 16.18
C ASP A 95 3.19 5.35 15.69
N GLY A 96 1.96 5.07 15.31
CA GLY A 96 1.54 3.78 14.77
C GLY A 96 1.08 3.81 13.33
N LYS A 97 1.15 4.94 12.62
CA LYS A 97 0.63 5.07 11.25
C LYS A 97 1.71 4.81 10.20
N ALA A 98 1.29 4.43 8.99
CA ALA A 98 2.20 4.12 7.88
C ALA A 98 3.26 5.21 7.64
N MET A 99 2.86 6.48 7.62
CA MET A 99 3.79 7.60 7.40
C MET A 99 4.84 7.72 8.52
N GLY A 100 4.42 7.51 9.78
CA GLY A 100 5.32 7.48 10.94
C GLY A 100 6.30 6.31 10.89
N GLN A 101 5.83 5.12 10.47
CA GLN A 101 6.71 3.96 10.28
C GLN A 101 7.76 4.21 9.19
N VAL A 102 7.36 4.77 8.05
CA VAL A 102 8.30 5.12 6.97
C VAL A 102 9.33 6.13 7.47
N LYS A 103 8.91 7.17 8.21
CA LYS A 103 9.81 8.16 8.81
C LYS A 103 10.81 7.51 9.76
N MET A 104 10.32 6.75 10.73
CA MET A 104 11.15 6.07 11.74
C MET A 104 12.18 5.13 11.07
N ILE A 105 11.76 4.37 10.06
CA ILE A 105 12.66 3.45 9.35
C ILE A 105 13.73 4.22 8.57
N LEU A 106 13.39 5.33 7.90
CA LEU A 106 14.38 6.19 7.24
C LEU A 106 15.39 6.80 8.23
N GLU A 107 14.94 7.22 9.41
CA GLU A 107 15.81 7.79 10.45
C GLU A 107 16.77 6.76 11.06
N THR A 108 16.30 5.53 11.23
CA THR A 108 17.06 4.45 11.89
C THR A 108 17.92 3.62 10.94
N MET A 109 17.48 3.45 9.68
CA MET A 109 18.16 2.60 8.70
C MET A 109 18.81 3.35 7.54
N GLY A 110 18.34 4.58 7.24
CA GLY A 110 18.77 5.33 6.07
C GLY A 110 20.27 5.65 6.06
N ARG A 111 20.82 5.81 4.84
CA ARG A 111 22.25 6.15 4.59
C ARG A 111 23.21 5.18 5.27
N GLY A 112 22.96 3.90 5.08
CA GLY A 112 23.83 2.84 5.58
C GLY A 112 23.74 2.54 7.09
N LYS A 113 22.93 3.27 7.87
CA LYS A 113 22.77 3.03 9.32
C LYS A 113 22.26 1.62 9.65
N TYR A 114 21.57 0.96 8.72
CA TYR A 114 21.09 -0.41 8.87
C TYR A 114 22.17 -1.38 9.29
N ARG A 115 23.45 -1.12 8.92
CA ARG A 115 24.61 -1.97 9.26
C ARG A 115 24.85 -2.09 10.76
N ASN A 116 24.34 -1.15 11.56
CA ASN A 116 24.47 -1.13 13.02
C ASN A 116 23.29 -1.82 13.74
N LEU A 117 22.36 -2.42 12.99
CA LEU A 117 21.16 -3.05 13.53
C LEU A 117 21.23 -4.58 13.39
N PRO A 118 20.57 -5.33 14.30
CA PRO A 118 20.42 -6.76 14.12
C PRO A 118 19.70 -7.08 12.80
N ASP A 119 20.13 -8.12 12.10
CA ASP A 119 19.55 -8.55 10.81
C ASP A 119 18.04 -8.81 10.90
N SER A 120 17.56 -9.34 12.03
CA SER A 120 16.14 -9.56 12.29
C SER A 120 15.33 -8.27 12.30
N LEU A 121 15.89 -7.18 12.85
CA LEU A 121 15.24 -5.88 12.86
C LEU A 121 15.24 -5.24 11.48
N VAL A 122 16.35 -5.34 10.74
CA VAL A 122 16.43 -4.87 9.34
C VAL A 122 15.37 -5.59 8.50
N ARG A 123 15.31 -6.93 8.60
CA ARG A 123 14.31 -7.74 7.91
C ARG A 123 12.88 -7.30 8.25
N HIS A 124 12.57 -7.13 9.53
CA HIS A 124 11.24 -6.72 9.99
C HIS A 124 10.83 -5.36 9.40
N ASN A 125 11.74 -4.38 9.46
CA ASN A 125 11.51 -3.06 8.91
C ASN A 125 11.31 -3.06 7.38
N LEU A 126 12.03 -3.92 6.65
CA LEU A 126 11.81 -4.10 5.21
C LEU A 126 10.42 -4.66 4.92
N LEU A 127 9.93 -5.64 5.70
CA LEU A 127 8.58 -6.21 5.56
C LEU A 127 7.50 -5.13 5.80
N ILE A 128 7.71 -4.26 6.79
CA ILE A 128 6.82 -3.11 7.03
C ILE A 128 6.83 -2.16 5.83
N LEU A 129 8.01 -1.75 5.35
CA LEU A 129 8.12 -0.79 4.23
C LEU A 129 7.44 -1.28 2.96
N VAL A 130 7.66 -2.54 2.59
CA VAL A 130 7.13 -3.13 1.35
C VAL A 130 5.60 -3.11 1.32
N HIS A 131 4.95 -3.05 2.47
CA HIS A 131 3.49 -2.96 2.59
C HIS A 131 3.00 -1.56 2.95
N ALA A 132 3.47 -1.00 4.06
CA ALA A 132 2.93 0.26 4.61
C ALA A 132 3.13 1.45 3.67
N LEU A 133 4.25 1.50 2.93
CA LEU A 133 4.48 2.59 1.99
C LEU A 133 3.52 2.53 0.78
N PRO A 134 3.29 1.39 0.10
CA PRO A 134 2.21 1.26 -0.86
C PRO A 134 0.84 1.63 -0.28
N ASP A 135 0.51 1.14 0.91
CA ASP A 135 -0.78 1.36 1.55
C ASP A 135 -1.12 2.82 1.78
N MET A 136 -0.17 3.61 2.27
CA MET A 136 -0.41 5.03 2.45
C MET A 136 -0.69 5.77 1.13
N HIS A 137 -0.39 5.15 -0.03
CA HIS A 137 -0.69 5.68 -1.35
C HIS A 137 -2.06 5.25 -1.89
N CYS A 138 -2.78 4.34 -1.22
CA CYS A 138 -4.18 4.12 -1.55
C CYS A 138 -4.97 5.40 -1.28
N PRO A 139 -5.71 5.96 -2.27
CA PRO A 139 -6.29 7.30 -2.16
C PRO A 139 -7.22 7.51 -0.96
N VAL A 140 -7.76 6.43 -0.40
CA VAL A 140 -8.71 6.47 0.73
C VAL A 140 -8.12 6.02 2.07
N HIS A 141 -6.79 5.82 2.13
CA HIS A 141 -6.09 5.45 3.36
C HIS A 141 -5.66 6.67 4.20
N VAL A 142 -6.22 7.83 3.92
CA VAL A 142 -6.02 9.02 4.74
C VAL A 142 -7.11 9.11 5.81
N GLY A 143 -6.70 9.12 7.07
CA GLY A 143 -7.59 9.31 8.21
C GLY A 143 -7.85 10.79 8.46
N TYR A 144 -9.03 11.28 8.10
CA TYR A 144 -9.49 12.61 8.47
C TYR A 144 -10.24 12.61 9.79
N SER A 145 -10.27 13.73 10.52
CA SER A 145 -11.09 13.89 11.71
C SER A 145 -12.58 13.70 11.38
N LYS A 146 -13.27 12.88 12.16
CA LYS A 146 -14.71 12.68 12.00
C LYS A 146 -15.52 13.96 12.20
N LYS A 147 -15.07 14.81 13.15
CA LYS A 147 -15.72 16.06 13.49
C LYS A 147 -15.61 17.07 12.36
N ASP A 148 -14.42 17.15 11.75
CA ASP A 148 -14.13 18.18 10.76
C ASP A 148 -14.55 17.76 9.35
N TYR A 149 -14.55 16.42 9.06
CA TYR A 149 -14.80 15.90 7.71
C TYR A 149 -15.76 14.70 7.69
N PRO A 150 -17.00 14.86 8.18
CA PRO A 150 -17.98 13.77 8.20
C PRO A 150 -18.38 13.32 6.77
N GLN A 151 -18.27 14.21 5.78
CA GLN A 151 -18.61 13.94 4.37
C GLN A 151 -17.75 12.85 3.72
N TYR A 152 -16.61 12.51 4.29
CA TYR A 152 -15.74 11.42 3.78
C TYR A 152 -16.05 10.07 4.42
N ARG A 153 -17.15 9.95 5.16
CA ARG A 153 -17.58 8.73 5.85
C ARG A 153 -18.89 8.23 5.31
N TYR A 154 -18.82 7.60 4.15
CA TYR A 154 -20.00 7.04 3.49
C TYR A 154 -19.72 5.69 2.87
N SER A 155 -20.78 5.01 2.46
CA SER A 155 -20.72 3.79 1.67
C SER A 155 -21.05 4.05 0.21
N LEU A 156 -20.43 3.29 -0.65
CA LEU A 156 -20.84 3.13 -2.04
C LEU A 156 -21.98 2.09 -2.12
N ARG A 157 -22.38 1.76 -3.33
CA ARG A 157 -23.30 0.66 -3.64
C ARG A 157 -22.61 -0.36 -4.57
N ARG A 158 -22.98 -1.62 -4.40
CA ARG A 158 -22.63 -2.70 -5.34
C ARG A 158 -23.88 -3.54 -5.57
N LYS A 159 -24.44 -3.49 -6.79
CA LYS A 159 -25.74 -4.12 -7.12
C LYS A 159 -26.83 -3.69 -6.12
N GLY A 160 -26.92 -2.39 -5.83
CA GLY A 160 -27.90 -1.81 -4.91
C GLY A 160 -27.63 -2.02 -3.42
N LYS A 161 -26.69 -2.88 -3.01
CA LYS A 161 -26.32 -3.12 -1.60
C LYS A 161 -25.21 -2.18 -1.13
N PRO A 162 -25.15 -1.82 0.17
CA PRO A 162 -24.03 -1.04 0.72
C PRO A 162 -22.69 -1.73 0.45
N TYR A 163 -21.71 -0.95 0.02
CA TYR A 163 -20.36 -1.43 -0.25
C TYR A 163 -19.32 -0.45 0.29
N LYS A 164 -18.30 -0.94 0.99
CA LYS A 164 -17.30 -0.09 1.62
C LYS A 164 -16.47 0.65 0.57
N MET A 165 -16.35 1.98 0.71
CA MET A 165 -15.49 2.84 -0.09
C MET A 165 -14.05 2.29 -0.13
N HIS A 166 -13.50 1.98 1.04
CA HIS A 166 -12.20 1.37 1.23
C HIS A 166 -12.03 0.09 0.37
N ALA A 167 -12.96 -0.86 0.48
CA ALA A 167 -12.88 -2.12 -0.26
C ALA A 167 -12.89 -1.95 -1.79
N PHE A 168 -13.56 -0.91 -2.30
CA PHE A 168 -13.54 -0.60 -3.72
C PHE A 168 -12.16 -0.11 -4.18
N TRP A 169 -11.60 0.88 -3.48
CA TRP A 169 -10.32 1.48 -3.86
C TRP A 169 -9.14 0.54 -3.63
N ASP A 170 -9.21 -0.33 -2.62
CA ASP A 170 -8.20 -1.38 -2.41
C ASP A 170 -8.15 -2.37 -3.57
N ALA A 171 -9.31 -2.72 -4.13
CA ALA A 171 -9.39 -3.63 -5.28
C ALA A 171 -9.17 -2.93 -6.63
N ALA A 172 -9.05 -1.59 -6.65
CA ALA A 172 -9.14 -0.81 -7.88
C ALA A 172 -7.97 -1.06 -8.85
N ALA A 173 -6.77 -1.43 -8.38
CA ALA A 173 -5.65 -1.80 -9.26
C ALA A 173 -6.01 -3.00 -10.17
N GLY A 174 -6.78 -3.97 -9.66
CA GLY A 174 -7.30 -5.10 -10.42
C GLY A 174 -8.59 -4.83 -11.19
N PHE A 175 -9.17 -3.63 -11.04
CA PHE A 175 -10.43 -3.27 -11.68
C PHE A 175 -10.30 -3.35 -13.20
N GLN A 176 -11.15 -4.17 -13.84
CA GLN A 176 -11.08 -4.49 -15.28
C GLN A 176 -9.76 -5.13 -15.76
N ARG A 177 -8.93 -5.64 -14.87
CA ARG A 177 -7.60 -6.24 -15.18
C ARG A 177 -7.51 -7.71 -14.77
N LYS A 178 -8.61 -8.45 -14.90
CA LYS A 178 -8.63 -9.88 -14.58
C LYS A 178 -7.55 -10.62 -15.40
N GLY A 179 -6.72 -11.40 -14.72
CA GLY A 179 -5.67 -12.20 -15.36
C GLY A 179 -4.42 -11.42 -15.79
N TRP A 180 -4.27 -10.16 -15.39
CA TRP A 180 -3.02 -9.43 -15.61
C TRP A 180 -1.93 -9.95 -14.67
N THR A 181 -0.70 -10.00 -15.20
CA THR A 181 0.52 -10.23 -14.39
C THR A 181 1.08 -8.92 -13.88
N PHE A 182 2.03 -8.99 -12.95
CA PHE A 182 2.73 -7.79 -12.44
C PHE A 182 3.51 -7.10 -13.56
N GLU A 183 4.14 -7.86 -14.46
CA GLU A 183 4.89 -7.36 -15.61
C GLU A 183 3.97 -6.58 -16.57
N LYS A 184 2.79 -7.13 -16.87
CA LYS A 184 1.81 -6.44 -17.70
C LYS A 184 1.32 -5.16 -17.05
N TYR A 185 1.11 -5.15 -15.73
CA TYR A 185 0.73 -3.92 -15.03
C TYR A 185 1.89 -2.91 -15.00
N ALA A 186 3.11 -3.38 -14.78
CA ALA A 186 4.30 -2.54 -14.82
C ALA A 186 4.43 -1.80 -16.15
N SER A 187 4.18 -2.46 -17.30
CA SER A 187 4.24 -1.81 -18.61
C SER A 187 3.26 -0.63 -18.79
N VAL A 188 2.24 -0.54 -17.93
CA VAL A 188 1.29 0.58 -17.90
C VAL A 188 1.74 1.70 -16.97
N VAL A 189 2.19 1.33 -15.75
CA VAL A 189 2.48 2.32 -14.70
C VAL A 189 3.94 2.78 -14.70
N ASP A 190 4.86 1.95 -15.19
CA ASP A 190 6.29 2.26 -15.25
C ASP A 190 6.66 2.96 -16.58
N ASN A 191 6.00 4.07 -16.85
CA ASN A 191 6.08 4.80 -18.11
C ASN A 191 6.36 6.28 -17.88
N ILE A 192 7.42 6.58 -17.10
CA ILE A 192 7.82 7.97 -16.83
C ILE A 192 9.30 8.21 -17.05
N THR A 193 9.64 9.45 -17.38
CA THR A 193 11.03 9.85 -17.53
C THR A 193 11.76 9.99 -16.18
N PRO A 194 13.10 9.89 -16.14
CA PRO A 194 13.87 10.14 -14.93
C PRO A 194 13.61 11.51 -14.29
N LYS A 195 13.30 12.54 -15.09
CA LYS A 195 12.93 13.87 -14.61
C LYS A 195 11.59 13.84 -13.85
N GLN A 196 10.61 13.12 -14.38
CA GLN A 196 9.32 12.92 -13.71
C GLN A 196 9.47 12.12 -12.42
N ALA A 197 10.26 11.04 -12.43
CA ALA A 197 10.57 10.24 -11.24
C ALA A 197 11.18 11.09 -10.11
N LYS A 198 12.19 11.93 -10.41
CA LYS A 198 12.78 12.88 -9.46
C LYS A 198 11.75 13.84 -8.86
N LYS A 199 10.80 14.32 -9.67
CA LYS A 199 9.72 15.21 -9.21
C LYS A 199 8.76 14.50 -8.27
N ILE A 200 8.39 13.25 -8.57
CA ILE A 200 7.48 12.42 -7.75
C ILE A 200 8.12 12.10 -6.40
N VAL A 201 9.37 11.68 -6.41
CA VAL A 201 10.12 11.28 -5.22
C VAL A 201 10.42 12.47 -4.31
N LYS A 202 10.69 13.65 -4.88
CA LYS A 202 10.95 14.88 -4.14
C LYS A 202 11.96 14.70 -2.99
N ARG A 203 13.03 13.93 -3.21
CA ARG A 203 14.09 13.62 -2.22
C ARG A 203 13.57 13.03 -0.91
N GLY A 204 12.45 12.31 -0.93
CA GLY A 204 11.88 11.68 0.27
C GLY A 204 11.12 12.63 1.21
N ASP A 205 10.71 13.79 0.72
CA ASP A 205 9.91 14.76 1.49
C ASP A 205 8.54 14.19 1.82
N LEU A 206 8.38 13.68 3.03
CA LEU A 206 7.16 13.04 3.51
C LEU A 206 5.98 14.01 3.63
N GLU A 207 6.21 15.28 3.94
CA GLU A 207 5.15 16.30 3.95
C GLU A 207 4.62 16.55 2.54
N TYR A 208 5.51 16.62 1.55
CA TYR A 208 5.13 16.71 0.14
C TYR A 208 4.33 15.47 -0.29
N TRP A 209 4.75 14.27 0.14
CA TRP A 209 4.01 13.04 -0.18
C TRP A 209 2.63 13.05 0.46
N GLY A 210 2.52 13.47 1.72
CA GLY A 210 1.25 13.59 2.42
C GLY A 210 0.27 14.51 1.70
N LYS A 211 0.70 15.72 1.33
CA LYS A 211 -0.09 16.69 0.56
C LYS A 211 -0.54 16.13 -0.79
N ASP A 212 0.38 15.47 -1.50
CA ASP A 212 0.08 14.85 -2.79
C ASP A 212 -0.97 13.73 -2.65
N ILE A 213 -0.82 12.85 -1.67
CA ILE A 213 -1.77 11.75 -1.41
C ILE A 213 -3.15 12.30 -1.02
N VAL A 214 -3.23 13.28 -0.13
CA VAL A 214 -4.49 13.92 0.26
C VAL A 214 -5.19 14.52 -0.96
N LYS A 215 -4.47 15.22 -1.83
CA LYS A 215 -5.01 15.76 -3.07
C LYS A 215 -5.62 14.66 -3.95
N GLN A 216 -4.97 13.51 -4.05
CA GLN A 216 -5.50 12.38 -4.81
C GLN A 216 -6.69 11.70 -4.11
N GLY A 217 -6.70 11.67 -2.79
CA GLY A 217 -7.86 11.25 -2.00
C GLY A 217 -9.11 12.05 -2.33
N HIS A 218 -9.00 13.37 -2.45
CA HIS A 218 -10.14 14.23 -2.86
C HIS A 218 -10.67 13.85 -4.26
N ARG A 219 -9.79 13.50 -5.20
CA ARG A 219 -10.20 13.00 -6.53
C ARG A 219 -10.97 11.69 -6.40
N ALA A 220 -10.51 10.75 -5.56
CA ALA A 220 -11.21 9.50 -5.33
C ALA A 220 -12.63 9.71 -4.79
N TYR A 221 -12.79 10.61 -3.82
CA TYR A 221 -14.11 10.97 -3.29
C TYR A 221 -15.02 11.63 -4.33
N ALA A 222 -14.47 12.45 -5.22
CA ALA A 222 -15.22 13.07 -6.33
C ALA A 222 -15.68 12.04 -7.37
N ILE A 223 -14.83 11.08 -7.75
CA ILE A 223 -15.16 10.01 -8.72
C ILE A 223 -16.21 9.06 -8.15
N THR A 224 -16.16 8.78 -6.85
CA THR A 224 -17.06 7.84 -6.17
C THR A 224 -17.82 8.50 -5.03
N PRO A 225 -18.80 9.40 -5.32
CA PRO A 225 -19.61 10.08 -4.30
C PRO A 225 -20.50 9.08 -3.54
N ALA A 226 -21.05 9.55 -2.43
CA ALA A 226 -21.92 8.75 -1.57
C ALA A 226 -23.03 8.04 -2.36
N ASN A 227 -23.26 6.77 -2.04
CA ASN A 227 -24.25 5.90 -2.68
C ASN A 227 -24.02 5.61 -4.18
N LYS A 228 -22.89 6.01 -4.77
CA LYS A 228 -22.55 5.63 -6.14
C LYS A 228 -22.51 4.10 -6.27
N ASP A 229 -23.27 3.56 -7.22
CA ASP A 229 -23.20 2.12 -7.54
C ASP A 229 -22.03 1.84 -8.48
N ILE A 230 -21.02 1.16 -7.96
CA ILE A 230 -19.78 0.86 -8.69
C ILE A 230 -19.99 -0.10 -9.88
N THR A 231 -21.13 -0.79 -9.94
CA THR A 231 -21.48 -1.63 -11.10
C THR A 231 -22.10 -0.82 -12.24
N LYS A 232 -22.46 0.44 -11.98
CA LYS A 232 -23.06 1.38 -12.93
C LYS A 232 -22.12 2.55 -13.27
N LEU A 233 -20.83 2.39 -13.07
CA LEU A 233 -19.84 3.39 -13.51
C LEU A 233 -19.88 3.50 -15.04
N THR A 234 -19.94 4.73 -15.53
CA THR A 234 -19.83 5.05 -16.96
C THR A 234 -18.42 4.69 -17.48
N PRO A 235 -18.21 4.59 -18.80
CA PRO A 235 -16.86 4.41 -19.36
C PRO A 235 -15.88 5.49 -18.89
N THR A 236 -16.30 6.75 -18.82
CA THR A 236 -15.48 7.87 -18.35
C THR A 236 -15.08 7.69 -16.87
N GLU A 237 -16.05 7.42 -15.99
CA GLU A 237 -15.76 7.18 -14.56
C GLU A 237 -14.83 5.98 -14.35
N LYS A 238 -14.99 4.92 -15.13
CA LYS A 238 -14.06 3.77 -15.11
C LYS A 238 -12.64 4.16 -15.50
N ALA A 239 -12.49 4.96 -16.55
CA ALA A 239 -11.20 5.48 -16.99
C ALA A 239 -10.57 6.39 -15.92
N GLU A 240 -11.35 7.25 -15.26
CA GLU A 240 -10.87 8.09 -14.17
C GLU A 240 -10.40 7.28 -12.96
N VAL A 241 -11.12 6.22 -12.56
CA VAL A 241 -10.69 5.28 -11.51
C VAL A 241 -9.35 4.67 -11.88
N LEU A 242 -9.21 4.11 -13.10
CA LEU A 242 -7.99 3.44 -13.53
C LEU A 242 -6.82 4.42 -13.60
N THR A 243 -7.03 5.63 -14.14
CA THR A 243 -6.00 6.68 -14.22
C THR A 243 -5.50 7.06 -12.82
N LEU A 244 -6.40 7.29 -11.87
CA LEU A 244 -6.02 7.65 -10.50
C LEU A 244 -5.24 6.52 -9.81
N VAL A 245 -5.71 5.28 -9.95
CA VAL A 245 -5.06 4.10 -9.39
C VAL A 245 -3.66 3.91 -9.95
N ASP A 246 -3.49 4.03 -11.26
CA ASP A 246 -2.20 3.88 -11.94
C ASP A 246 -1.22 4.97 -11.54
N GLU A 247 -1.70 6.23 -11.44
CA GLU A 247 -0.91 7.35 -10.94
C GLU A 247 -0.41 7.08 -9.51
N MET A 248 -1.27 6.59 -8.62
CA MET A 248 -0.90 6.33 -7.24
C MET A 248 0.00 5.11 -7.09
N ALA A 249 -0.23 4.05 -7.85
CA ALA A 249 0.64 2.87 -7.87
C ALA A 249 2.05 3.22 -8.37
N MET A 250 2.16 4.01 -9.44
CA MET A 250 3.42 4.53 -9.95
C MET A 250 4.17 5.34 -8.87
N LYS A 251 3.49 6.30 -8.24
CA LYS A 251 4.08 7.12 -7.17
C LYS A 251 4.58 6.26 -6.02
N ALA A 252 3.77 5.29 -5.58
CA ALA A 252 4.14 4.36 -4.52
C ALA A 252 5.40 3.57 -4.87
N ALA A 253 5.47 3.02 -6.08
CA ALA A 253 6.59 2.22 -6.53
C ALA A 253 7.91 3.01 -6.56
N TYR A 254 7.91 4.19 -7.16
CA TYR A 254 9.12 5.04 -7.22
C TYR A 254 9.55 5.56 -5.85
N ARG A 255 8.59 5.88 -4.97
CA ARG A 255 8.88 6.28 -3.58
C ARG A 255 9.41 5.12 -2.75
N LEU A 256 8.88 3.91 -2.93
CA LEU A 256 9.40 2.70 -2.28
C LEU A 256 10.84 2.39 -2.74
N ALA A 257 11.09 2.43 -4.05
CA ALA A 257 12.44 2.26 -4.59
C ALA A 257 13.42 3.30 -4.05
N TYR A 258 13.02 4.57 -3.96
CA TYR A 258 13.85 5.62 -3.39
C TYR A 258 14.19 5.34 -1.92
N VAL A 259 13.22 4.98 -1.10
CA VAL A 259 13.44 4.67 0.33
C VAL A 259 14.42 3.50 0.48
N LEU A 260 14.20 2.43 -0.27
CA LEU A 260 15.09 1.25 -0.23
C LEU A 260 16.51 1.59 -0.72
N ASN A 261 16.64 2.36 -1.78
CA ASN A 261 17.95 2.82 -2.26
C ASN A 261 18.65 3.71 -1.22
N THR A 262 17.91 4.60 -0.54
CA THR A 262 18.47 5.46 0.54
C THR A 262 18.88 4.65 1.78
N ILE A 263 18.19 3.58 2.09
CA ILE A 263 18.58 2.69 3.19
C ILE A 263 19.92 2.01 2.88
N PHE A 264 20.07 1.55 1.65
CA PHE A 264 21.21 0.75 1.22
C PHE A 264 22.27 1.57 0.43
N GLU A 265 22.38 2.85 0.73
CA GLU A 265 23.50 3.68 0.24
C GLU A 265 24.86 3.24 0.76
#